data_5ab064e332d765884e4d7b14cdb2673f
#
_entry.id   5ab064e332d765884e4d7b14cdb2673f
#
_cell.length_a   1.000
_cell.length_b   1.000
_cell.length_c   1.000
_cell.angle_alpha   90.00
_cell.angle_beta   90.00
_cell.angle_gamma   90.00
#
_symmetry.space_group_name_H-M   'P 1'
#
loop_
_entity.id
_entity.type
_entity.pdbx_description
1 polymer ?
#
loop_
_entity_poly.entity_id
_entity_poly.type
_entity_poly.pdbx_seq_one_letter_code
_entity_poly.pdbx_strand_id
1 'polypeptide(L)'
;MDSASKLQHPRRNLGSRHRAQADRFVKLSRKDSERAAENLAWAEQNAQQAVLYDFTDERNWRCLAEIKKMRMDGEGLALVLEDLFIVLGRDPNQLSQIRGVNHLEVGLELLEAAFITDSLEPQTWFEKLDQKGLEDFVIRCRGLDFTDQRANIVYGRRLERIRGAGHEEMFIELVHHLLAHRPANHELWMELGRLHERRNEIDQAWLCYDHVQQIRPTEPVRDLFLERLKRAMDGDEPVPWSGPSLQTRSDFLDRMQNLSQNVSNVPIDESTETEEVVNTELTRLENLLEAGEAAEAFFLARSLFTSGEDWAQEWMERAQSML
;
A
#
# COMPACT_ATOMS: atom_id res chain seq x y z
N MET A 1 -9.02 11.27 26.83
CA MET A 1 -9.84 10.12 26.39
C MET A 1 -9.51 9.81 24.95
N ASP A 2 -8.98 8.63 24.75
CA ASP A 2 -8.24 8.19 23.57
C ASP A 2 -8.96 8.33 22.23
N SER A 3 -8.47 9.23 21.38
CA SER A 3 -8.86 9.31 19.96
C SER A 3 -8.40 8.10 19.13
N ALA A 4 -7.39 7.37 19.59
CA ALA A 4 -6.84 6.18 18.94
C ALA A 4 -7.86 5.03 18.76
N SER A 5 -8.96 5.06 19.53
CA SER A 5 -10.03 4.07 19.44
C SER A 5 -10.93 4.23 18.19
N LYS A 6 -10.91 5.38 17.52
CA LYS A 6 -11.87 5.69 16.45
C LYS A 6 -11.50 5.15 15.05
N LEU A 7 -10.23 4.85 14.83
CA LEU A 7 -9.74 4.23 13.59
C LEU A 7 -9.76 2.69 13.62
N GLN A 8 -10.43 2.08 14.59
CA GLN A 8 -10.62 0.64 14.58
C GLN A 8 -11.57 0.25 13.44
N HIS A 9 -11.16 -0.75 12.67
CA HIS A 9 -12.00 -1.28 11.59
C HIS A 9 -13.38 -1.65 12.16
N PRO A 10 -14.51 -1.08 11.63
CA PRO A 10 -15.85 -1.22 12.23
C PRO A 10 -16.35 -2.67 12.27
N ARG A 11 -15.66 -3.59 11.60
CA ARG A 11 -16.01 -5.01 11.49
C ARG A 11 -15.07 -5.96 12.23
N ARG A 12 -14.18 -5.45 13.11
CA ARG A 12 -13.21 -6.26 13.88
C ARG A 12 -13.86 -7.47 14.58
N ASN A 13 -15.04 -7.28 15.16
CA ASN A 13 -15.79 -8.36 15.81
C ASN A 13 -16.24 -9.47 14.83
N LEU A 14 -16.49 -9.12 13.55
CA LEU A 14 -16.83 -10.10 12.53
C LEU A 14 -15.61 -10.93 12.12
N GLY A 15 -14.46 -10.30 11.95
CA GLY A 15 -13.20 -11.00 11.67
C GLY A 15 -12.88 -12.04 12.74
N SER A 16 -12.93 -11.67 14.02
CA SER A 16 -12.67 -12.61 15.12
C SER A 16 -13.70 -13.73 15.22
N ARG A 17 -14.98 -13.49 14.89
CA ARG A 17 -16.01 -14.54 14.82
C ARG A 17 -15.73 -15.54 13.72
N HIS A 18 -15.40 -15.07 12.53
CA HIS A 18 -15.04 -15.95 11.41
C HIS A 18 -13.79 -16.76 11.71
N ARG A 19 -12.74 -16.16 12.31
CA ARG A 19 -11.57 -16.91 12.77
C ARG A 19 -11.94 -18.02 13.77
N ALA A 20 -12.75 -17.70 14.78
CA ALA A 20 -13.21 -18.71 15.74
C ALA A 20 -14.03 -19.83 15.06
N GLN A 21 -14.77 -19.53 14.01
CA GLN A 21 -15.48 -20.52 13.22
C GLN A 21 -14.51 -21.39 12.39
N ALA A 22 -13.49 -20.78 11.78
CA ALA A 22 -12.42 -21.52 11.09
C ALA A 22 -11.73 -22.50 12.02
N ASP A 23 -11.34 -22.08 13.23
CA ASP A 23 -10.74 -22.93 14.26
C ASP A 23 -11.63 -24.12 14.66
N ARG A 24 -12.96 -23.94 14.68
CA ARG A 24 -13.91 -25.02 14.93
C ARG A 24 -13.88 -26.07 13.82
N PHE A 25 -13.88 -25.62 12.56
CA PHE A 25 -13.80 -26.53 11.43
C PHE A 25 -12.45 -27.26 11.36
N VAL A 26 -11.34 -26.61 11.69
CA VAL A 26 -10.03 -27.27 11.84
C VAL A 26 -10.07 -28.35 12.93
N LYS A 27 -10.74 -28.11 14.06
CA LYS A 27 -10.93 -29.13 15.11
C LYS A 27 -11.80 -30.29 14.63
N LEU A 28 -12.85 -30.01 13.83
CA LEU A 28 -13.71 -31.03 13.25
C LEU A 28 -12.95 -31.90 12.22
N SER A 29 -12.11 -31.30 11.37
CA SER A 29 -11.31 -32.07 10.40
C SER A 29 -10.37 -33.08 11.04
N ARG A 30 -9.88 -32.77 12.24
CA ARG A 30 -9.03 -33.71 13.03
C ARG A 30 -9.82 -34.84 13.70
N LYS A 31 -11.14 -34.65 13.95
CA LYS A 31 -11.99 -35.65 14.62
C LYS A 31 -12.68 -36.57 13.62
N ASP A 32 -13.02 -36.07 12.45
CA ASP A 32 -13.74 -36.76 11.41
C ASP A 32 -12.86 -36.81 10.15
N SER A 33 -12.14 -37.92 10.00
CA SER A 33 -11.22 -38.15 8.87
C SER A 33 -11.94 -38.31 7.53
N GLU A 34 -13.20 -38.77 7.52
CA GLU A 34 -13.98 -38.96 6.30
C GLU A 34 -14.38 -37.60 5.70
N ARG A 35 -14.63 -36.63 6.54
CA ARG A 35 -14.99 -35.25 6.14
C ARG A 35 -13.86 -34.24 6.34
N ALA A 36 -12.64 -34.70 6.56
CA ALA A 36 -11.52 -33.81 6.86
C ALA A 36 -11.30 -32.74 5.75
N ALA A 37 -11.33 -33.18 4.49
CA ALA A 37 -11.15 -32.24 3.35
C ALA A 37 -12.27 -31.21 3.25
N GLU A 38 -13.52 -31.62 3.46
CA GLU A 38 -14.68 -30.71 3.47
C GLU A 38 -14.60 -29.71 4.63
N ASN A 39 -14.29 -30.18 5.83
CA ASN A 39 -14.12 -29.34 7.01
C ASN A 39 -12.96 -28.33 6.84
N LEU A 40 -11.85 -28.72 6.22
CA LEU A 40 -10.76 -27.81 5.90
C LEU A 40 -11.14 -26.76 4.85
N ALA A 41 -12.00 -27.11 3.87
CA ALA A 41 -12.53 -26.14 2.91
C ALA A 41 -13.42 -25.09 3.59
N TRP A 42 -14.30 -25.51 4.52
CA TRP A 42 -15.09 -24.58 5.33
C TRP A 42 -14.23 -23.74 6.26
N ALA A 43 -13.16 -24.32 6.84
CA ALA A 43 -12.20 -23.58 7.65
C ALA A 43 -11.53 -22.46 6.82
N GLU A 44 -11.06 -22.78 5.62
CA GLU A 44 -10.43 -21.80 4.72
C GLU A 44 -11.38 -20.67 4.35
N GLN A 45 -12.61 -20.98 3.94
CA GLN A 45 -13.59 -19.95 3.60
C GLN A 45 -13.83 -18.99 4.76
N ASN A 46 -13.95 -19.52 6.00
CA ASN A 46 -14.10 -18.68 7.17
C ASN A 46 -12.83 -17.88 7.49
N ALA A 47 -11.64 -18.43 7.32
CA ALA A 47 -10.39 -17.70 7.51
C ALA A 47 -10.21 -16.57 6.49
N GLN A 48 -10.58 -16.79 5.21
CA GLN A 48 -10.62 -15.75 4.19
C GLN A 48 -11.57 -14.61 4.59
N GLN A 49 -12.78 -14.95 5.08
CA GLN A 49 -13.73 -13.95 5.58
C GLN A 49 -13.17 -13.21 6.79
N ALA A 50 -12.42 -13.88 7.68
CA ALA A 50 -11.79 -13.22 8.81
C ALA A 50 -10.79 -12.13 8.36
N VAL A 51 -9.94 -12.41 7.38
CA VAL A 51 -9.01 -11.43 6.79
C VAL A 51 -9.77 -10.30 6.10
N LEU A 52 -10.80 -10.61 5.30
CA LEU A 52 -11.62 -9.59 4.62
C LEU A 52 -12.31 -8.63 5.60
N TYR A 53 -12.80 -9.13 6.75
CA TYR A 53 -13.45 -8.28 7.74
C TYR A 53 -12.47 -7.52 8.63
N ASP A 54 -11.30 -8.10 8.90
CA ASP A 54 -10.25 -7.43 9.69
C ASP A 54 -8.85 -7.89 9.24
N PHE A 55 -8.36 -7.27 8.19
CA PHE A 55 -6.99 -7.47 7.69
C PHE A 55 -5.92 -6.88 8.61
N THR A 56 -6.29 -6.12 9.63
CA THR A 56 -5.33 -5.50 10.56
C THR A 56 -5.02 -6.40 11.76
N ASP A 57 -5.74 -7.51 11.94
CA ASP A 57 -5.47 -8.53 12.96
C ASP A 57 -4.56 -9.63 12.37
N GLU A 58 -3.29 -9.63 12.75
CA GLU A 58 -2.30 -10.62 12.32
C GLU A 58 -2.75 -12.08 12.55
N ARG A 59 -3.58 -12.32 13.57
CA ARG A 59 -4.11 -13.66 13.87
C ARG A 59 -5.01 -14.21 12.78
N ASN A 60 -5.68 -13.33 12.01
CA ASN A 60 -6.51 -13.74 10.88
C ASN A 60 -5.64 -14.25 9.73
N TRP A 61 -4.51 -13.59 9.46
CA TRP A 61 -3.54 -14.01 8.46
C TRP A 61 -2.88 -15.32 8.83
N ARG A 62 -2.44 -15.46 10.10
CA ARG A 62 -1.87 -16.72 10.61
C ARG A 62 -2.84 -17.87 10.44
N CYS A 63 -4.09 -17.68 10.85
CA CYS A 63 -5.14 -18.69 10.71
C CYS A 63 -5.32 -19.14 9.25
N LEU A 64 -5.39 -18.19 8.30
CA LEU A 64 -5.53 -18.49 6.88
C LEU A 64 -4.29 -19.23 6.33
N ALA A 65 -3.10 -18.76 6.65
CA ALA A 65 -1.84 -19.37 6.21
C ALA A 65 -1.67 -20.80 6.75
N GLU A 66 -1.97 -21.03 8.03
CA GLU A 66 -1.94 -22.38 8.64
C GLU A 66 -2.91 -23.35 7.95
N ILE A 67 -4.14 -22.88 7.63
CA ILE A 67 -5.13 -23.72 6.95
C ILE A 67 -4.66 -24.03 5.52
N LYS A 68 -4.08 -23.07 4.80
CA LYS A 68 -3.48 -23.30 3.48
C LYS A 68 -2.39 -24.38 3.54
N LYS A 69 -1.50 -24.28 4.54
CA LYS A 69 -0.47 -25.33 4.77
C LYS A 69 -1.09 -26.69 5.10
N MET A 70 -2.12 -26.76 5.94
CA MET A 70 -2.81 -28.03 6.26
C MET A 70 -3.45 -28.66 5.02
N ARG A 71 -3.89 -27.87 4.06
CA ARG A 71 -4.45 -28.33 2.80
C ARG A 71 -3.39 -28.67 1.75
N MET A 72 -2.11 -28.50 2.06
CA MET A 72 -0.99 -28.65 1.12
C MET A 72 -1.12 -27.70 -0.10
N ASP A 73 -1.76 -26.53 0.08
CA ASP A 73 -1.99 -25.52 -0.93
C ASP A 73 -0.85 -24.49 -0.92
N GLY A 74 0.27 -24.84 -1.55
CA GLY A 74 1.46 -23.97 -1.63
C GLY A 74 1.22 -22.70 -2.46
N GLU A 75 0.46 -22.82 -3.56
CA GLU A 75 0.10 -21.68 -4.39
C GLU A 75 -0.83 -20.71 -3.64
N GLY A 76 -1.82 -21.25 -2.96
CA GLY A 76 -2.70 -20.45 -2.12
C GLY A 76 -1.96 -19.76 -0.95
N LEU A 77 -0.92 -20.40 -0.39
CA LEU A 77 -0.08 -19.78 0.63
C LEU A 77 0.79 -18.66 0.05
N ALA A 78 1.30 -18.82 -1.18
CA ALA A 78 1.99 -17.76 -1.91
C ALA A 78 1.10 -16.53 -2.08
N LEU A 79 -0.15 -16.72 -2.52
CA LEU A 79 -1.12 -15.63 -2.68
C LEU A 79 -1.45 -14.91 -1.36
N VAL A 80 -1.52 -15.65 -0.24
CA VAL A 80 -1.72 -15.04 1.10
C VAL A 80 -0.54 -14.15 1.46
N LEU A 81 0.70 -14.57 1.17
CA LEU A 81 1.90 -13.77 1.41
C LEU A 81 1.95 -12.56 0.48
N GLU A 82 1.70 -12.72 -0.81
CA GLU A 82 1.62 -11.60 -1.76
C GLU A 82 0.61 -10.56 -1.29
N ASP A 83 -0.59 -10.98 -0.91
CA ASP A 83 -1.64 -10.08 -0.42
C ASP A 83 -1.25 -9.37 0.88
N LEU A 84 -0.58 -10.06 1.81
CA LEU A 84 -0.02 -9.44 3.01
C LEU A 84 1.04 -8.38 2.67
N PHE A 85 1.96 -8.67 1.73
CA PHE A 85 3.00 -7.71 1.34
C PHE A 85 2.42 -6.47 0.67
N ILE A 86 1.33 -6.61 -0.12
CA ILE A 86 0.59 -5.47 -0.65
C ILE A 86 0.01 -4.62 0.49
N VAL A 87 -0.59 -5.25 1.50
CA VAL A 87 -1.09 -4.55 2.71
C VAL A 87 0.04 -3.84 3.47
N LEU A 88 1.25 -4.37 3.40
CA LEU A 88 2.47 -3.76 3.95
C LEU A 88 3.12 -2.73 2.99
N GLY A 89 2.44 -2.34 1.92
CA GLY A 89 2.86 -1.28 1.00
C GLY A 89 3.94 -1.71 -0.02
N ARG A 90 4.14 -3.02 -0.23
CA ARG A 90 5.06 -3.49 -1.27
C ARG A 90 4.38 -3.42 -2.64
N ASP A 91 5.13 -2.97 -3.64
CA ASP A 91 4.66 -2.98 -5.02
C ASP A 91 4.42 -4.44 -5.48
N PRO A 92 3.22 -4.76 -5.98
CA PRO A 92 2.90 -6.09 -6.49
C PRO A 92 3.85 -6.58 -7.59
N ASN A 93 4.39 -5.68 -8.41
CA ASN A 93 5.30 -6.02 -9.51
C ASN A 93 6.67 -6.52 -9.01
N GLN A 94 7.07 -6.11 -7.80
CA GLN A 94 8.33 -6.52 -7.16
C GLN A 94 8.22 -7.84 -6.37
N LEU A 95 7.01 -8.42 -6.28
CA LEU A 95 6.77 -9.65 -5.51
C LEU A 95 7.09 -10.95 -6.28
N SER A 96 7.58 -10.85 -7.51
CA SER A 96 7.92 -12.02 -8.34
C SER A 96 8.95 -12.96 -7.69
N GLN A 97 9.86 -12.43 -6.89
CA GLN A 97 10.88 -13.22 -6.18
C GLN A 97 10.27 -14.17 -5.13
N ILE A 98 9.10 -13.83 -4.57
CA ILE A 98 8.39 -14.67 -3.60
C ILE A 98 7.91 -15.97 -4.27
N ARG A 99 7.59 -15.93 -5.56
CA ARG A 99 7.05 -17.10 -6.31
C ARG A 99 8.07 -18.20 -6.52
N GLY A 100 9.35 -17.91 -6.38
CA GLY A 100 10.44 -18.86 -6.61
C GLY A 100 10.74 -19.81 -5.45
N VAL A 101 10.06 -19.70 -4.29
CA VAL A 101 10.33 -20.49 -3.10
C VAL A 101 9.26 -21.57 -2.83
N ASN A 102 9.65 -22.62 -2.10
CA ASN A 102 8.70 -23.64 -1.66
C ASN A 102 7.89 -23.14 -0.45
N HIS A 103 6.71 -22.57 -0.71
CA HIS A 103 5.87 -21.96 0.32
C HIS A 103 5.38 -22.95 1.38
N LEU A 104 5.22 -24.22 1.06
CA LEU A 104 4.84 -25.25 2.05
C LEU A 104 5.91 -25.44 3.14
N GLU A 105 7.17 -25.19 2.80
CA GLU A 105 8.28 -25.28 3.75
C GLU A 105 8.47 -23.95 4.51
N VAL A 106 8.62 -22.84 3.80
CA VAL A 106 9.06 -21.57 4.40
C VAL A 106 7.96 -20.51 4.53
N GLY A 107 6.76 -20.74 4.00
CA GLY A 107 5.72 -19.69 3.91
C GLY A 107 5.25 -19.18 5.27
N LEU A 108 5.12 -20.02 6.29
CA LEU A 108 4.77 -19.57 7.64
C LEU A 108 5.89 -18.78 8.30
N GLU A 109 7.14 -19.15 8.05
CA GLU A 109 8.31 -18.42 8.56
C GLU A 109 8.45 -17.04 7.92
N LEU A 110 8.17 -16.95 6.60
CA LEU A 110 8.11 -15.65 5.89
C LEU A 110 6.99 -14.77 6.44
N LEU A 111 5.81 -15.32 6.72
CA LEU A 111 4.70 -14.61 7.33
C LEU A 111 5.09 -14.04 8.70
N GLU A 112 5.71 -14.86 9.56
CA GLU A 112 6.14 -14.41 10.90
C GLU A 112 7.27 -13.37 10.80
N ALA A 113 8.22 -13.54 9.89
CA ALA A 113 9.27 -12.56 9.63
C ALA A 113 8.68 -11.20 9.21
N ALA A 114 7.65 -11.21 8.35
CA ALA A 114 6.94 -9.99 7.96
C ALA A 114 6.31 -9.29 9.17
N PHE A 115 5.65 -10.00 10.09
CA PHE A 115 5.04 -9.41 11.29
C PHE A 115 6.06 -9.00 12.36
N ILE A 116 7.22 -9.65 12.41
CA ILE A 116 8.31 -9.22 13.31
C ILE A 116 8.87 -7.88 12.83
N THR A 117 9.05 -7.73 11.53
CA THR A 117 9.62 -6.51 10.92
C THR A 117 8.59 -5.38 10.87
N ASP A 118 7.37 -5.69 10.41
CA ASP A 118 6.32 -4.71 10.13
C ASP A 118 4.99 -5.14 10.77
N SER A 119 4.88 -5.08 12.11
CA SER A 119 3.64 -5.41 12.81
C SER A 119 2.45 -4.58 12.31
N LEU A 120 1.30 -5.23 12.10
CA LEU A 120 0.05 -4.58 11.71
C LEU A 120 -0.58 -3.77 12.85
N GLU A 121 -0.25 -4.10 14.11
CA GLU A 121 -0.72 -3.35 15.27
C GLU A 121 0.15 -2.09 15.45
N PRO A 122 -0.39 -0.88 15.30
CA PRO A 122 0.39 0.36 15.32
C PRO A 122 1.15 0.61 16.61
N GLN A 123 0.61 0.21 17.75
CA GLN A 123 1.27 0.37 19.05
C GLN A 123 2.50 -0.54 19.13
N THR A 124 2.34 -1.83 18.86
CA THR A 124 3.44 -2.81 18.86
C THR A 124 4.51 -2.47 17.84
N TRP A 125 4.10 -1.96 16.67
CA TRP A 125 5.01 -1.49 15.64
C TRP A 125 5.85 -0.30 16.15
N PHE A 126 5.21 0.72 16.75
CA PHE A 126 5.87 1.93 17.22
C PHE A 126 6.81 1.66 18.41
N GLU A 127 6.43 0.76 19.33
CA GLU A 127 7.25 0.40 20.49
C GLU A 127 8.59 -0.27 20.13
N LYS A 128 8.69 -0.82 18.94
CA LYS A 128 9.92 -1.44 18.41
C LYS A 128 10.87 -0.43 17.75
N LEU A 129 10.40 0.81 17.49
CA LEU A 129 11.20 1.83 16.82
C LEU A 129 11.98 2.66 17.83
N ASP A 130 13.26 2.81 17.58
CA ASP A 130 14.08 3.87 18.16
C ASP A 130 14.08 5.10 17.23
N GLN A 131 14.84 6.13 17.60
CA GLN A 131 14.94 7.35 16.81
C GLN A 131 15.44 7.08 15.38
N LYS A 132 16.43 6.23 15.23
CA LYS A 132 16.96 5.83 13.92
C LYS A 132 15.93 5.05 13.11
N GLY A 133 15.19 4.15 13.75
CA GLY A 133 14.11 3.39 13.14
C GLY A 133 12.98 4.27 12.61
N LEU A 134 12.69 5.41 13.27
CA LEU A 134 11.75 6.40 12.76
C LEU A 134 12.26 7.11 11.50
N GLU A 135 13.53 7.51 11.48
CA GLU A 135 14.15 8.14 10.31
C GLU A 135 14.20 7.17 9.12
N ASP A 136 14.61 5.94 9.35
CA ASP A 136 14.61 4.85 8.35
C ASP A 136 13.17 4.57 7.85
N PHE A 137 12.17 4.67 8.72
CA PHE A 137 10.76 4.52 8.34
C PHE A 137 10.29 5.62 7.38
N VAL A 138 10.67 6.88 7.62
CA VAL A 138 10.34 8.01 6.72
C VAL A 138 10.91 7.78 5.33
N ILE A 139 12.20 7.39 5.27
CA ILE A 139 12.88 7.10 4.00
C ILE A 139 12.16 5.95 3.27
N ARG A 140 11.88 4.87 3.98
CA ARG A 140 11.22 3.70 3.42
C ARG A 140 9.80 4.00 2.93
N CYS A 141 9.02 4.82 3.67
CA CYS A 141 7.66 5.18 3.28
C CYS A 141 7.58 5.85 1.92
N ARG A 142 8.60 6.62 1.54
CA ARG A 142 8.64 7.31 0.24
C ARG A 142 8.75 6.34 -0.94
N GLY A 143 9.25 5.12 -0.72
CA GLY A 143 9.35 4.09 -1.75
C GLY A 143 8.24 3.03 -1.71
N LEU A 144 7.19 3.22 -0.88
CA LEU A 144 6.09 2.27 -0.75
C LEU A 144 4.87 2.71 -1.57
N ASP A 145 4.10 1.73 -2.04
CA ASP A 145 2.83 1.95 -2.73
C ASP A 145 1.65 1.93 -1.74
N PHE A 146 0.89 3.00 -1.71
CA PHE A 146 -0.31 3.17 -0.88
C PHE A 146 -1.61 3.29 -1.68
N THR A 147 -1.62 2.87 -2.93
CA THR A 147 -2.82 2.82 -3.77
C THR A 147 -3.82 1.79 -3.27
N ASP A 148 -3.35 0.66 -2.71
CA ASP A 148 -4.21 -0.29 -2.01
C ASP A 148 -4.81 0.35 -0.74
N GLN A 149 -6.14 0.26 -0.62
CA GLN A 149 -6.86 0.85 0.51
C GLN A 149 -6.38 0.30 1.86
N ARG A 150 -6.03 -0.98 1.92
CA ARG A 150 -5.63 -1.65 3.16
C ARG A 150 -4.26 -1.16 3.60
N ALA A 151 -3.31 -1.02 2.67
CA ALA A 151 -2.00 -0.42 2.93
C ALA A 151 -2.17 1.01 3.45
N ASN A 152 -2.96 1.82 2.76
CA ASN A 152 -3.22 3.20 3.17
C ASN A 152 -3.81 3.30 4.59
N ILE A 153 -4.73 2.39 4.97
CA ILE A 153 -5.31 2.32 6.33
C ILE A 153 -4.25 1.91 7.37
N VAL A 154 -3.45 0.89 7.08
CA VAL A 154 -2.41 0.40 8.02
C VAL A 154 -1.40 1.51 8.30
N TYR A 155 -0.91 2.16 7.24
CA TYR A 155 0.05 3.24 7.39
C TYR A 155 -0.57 4.50 7.99
N GLY A 156 -1.80 4.85 7.64
CA GLY A 156 -2.52 5.96 8.29
C GLY A 156 -2.58 5.80 9.81
N ARG A 157 -2.85 4.59 10.31
CA ARG A 157 -2.83 4.28 11.76
C ARG A 157 -1.44 4.40 12.38
N ARG A 158 -0.38 3.98 11.67
CA ARG A 158 1.01 4.16 12.11
C ARG A 158 1.34 5.64 12.24
N LEU A 159 0.94 6.45 11.24
CA LEU A 159 1.15 7.90 11.26
C LEU A 159 0.41 8.57 12.41
N GLU A 160 -0.83 8.17 12.70
CA GLU A 160 -1.55 8.65 13.87
C GLU A 160 -0.80 8.34 15.18
N ARG A 161 -0.14 7.20 15.27
CA ARG A 161 0.67 6.84 16.41
C ARG A 161 1.92 7.73 16.53
N ILE A 162 2.60 8.01 15.41
CA ILE A 162 3.73 8.94 15.32
C ILE A 162 3.30 10.33 15.78
N ARG A 163 2.15 10.83 15.31
CA ARG A 163 1.57 12.10 15.73
C ARG A 163 1.30 12.13 17.25
N GLY A 164 0.68 11.07 17.76
CA GLY A 164 0.39 10.94 19.19
C GLY A 164 1.64 10.91 20.10
N ALA A 165 2.80 10.58 19.53
CA ALA A 165 4.10 10.64 20.20
C ALA A 165 4.78 12.02 20.09
N GLY A 166 4.15 13.02 19.42
CA GLY A 166 4.66 14.39 19.32
C GLY A 166 5.39 14.72 18.02
N HIS A 167 5.50 13.78 17.07
CA HIS A 167 6.18 13.99 15.79
C HIS A 167 5.20 14.52 14.72
N GLU A 168 4.61 15.72 14.95
CA GLU A 168 3.57 16.28 14.08
C GLU A 168 4.08 16.64 12.67
N GLU A 169 5.30 17.15 12.52
CA GLU A 169 5.86 17.50 11.22
C GLU A 169 6.06 16.25 10.34
N MET A 170 6.58 15.18 10.93
CA MET A 170 6.72 13.90 10.26
C MET A 170 5.36 13.32 9.84
N PHE A 171 4.34 13.47 10.70
CA PHE A 171 2.97 13.10 10.37
C PHE A 171 2.46 13.87 9.15
N ILE A 172 2.62 15.20 9.12
CA ILE A 172 2.15 16.05 8.01
C ILE A 172 2.81 15.61 6.70
N GLU A 173 4.14 15.46 6.69
CA GLU A 173 4.90 15.05 5.51
C GLU A 173 4.39 13.72 4.95
N LEU A 174 4.33 12.69 5.79
CA LEU A 174 3.97 11.34 5.36
C LEU A 174 2.47 11.20 5.04
N VAL A 175 1.60 11.95 5.71
CA VAL A 175 0.16 11.99 5.37
C VAL A 175 -0.05 12.54 3.97
N HIS A 176 0.68 13.60 3.58
CA HIS A 176 0.62 14.11 2.21
C HIS A 176 0.98 13.02 1.20
N HIS A 177 2.00 12.21 1.49
CA HIS A 177 2.39 11.10 0.65
C HIS A 177 1.29 10.03 0.52
N LEU A 178 0.68 9.60 1.64
CA LEU A 178 -0.44 8.67 1.63
C LEU A 178 -1.65 9.20 0.85
N LEU A 179 -1.96 10.49 1.02
CA LEU A 179 -3.08 11.16 0.34
C LEU A 179 -2.80 11.37 -1.15
N ALA A 180 -1.54 11.56 -1.55
CA ALA A 180 -1.16 11.62 -2.96
C ALA A 180 -1.48 10.30 -3.69
N HIS A 181 -1.18 9.16 -3.08
CA HIS A 181 -1.53 7.84 -3.62
C HIS A 181 -3.04 7.56 -3.57
N ARG A 182 -3.75 8.09 -2.56
CA ARG A 182 -5.18 7.85 -2.37
C ARG A 182 -5.92 9.12 -1.94
N PRO A 183 -6.20 10.04 -2.87
CA PRO A 183 -6.88 11.32 -2.57
C PRO A 183 -8.29 11.14 -2.00
N ALA A 184 -8.95 10.01 -2.26
CA ALA A 184 -10.30 9.71 -1.77
C ALA A 184 -10.35 9.32 -0.27
N ASN A 185 -9.22 9.25 0.45
CA ASN A 185 -9.21 8.94 1.88
C ASN A 185 -9.64 10.16 2.72
N HIS A 186 -10.97 10.34 2.82
CA HIS A 186 -11.57 11.46 3.55
C HIS A 186 -11.27 11.45 5.05
N GLU A 187 -11.07 10.29 5.67
CA GLU A 187 -10.75 10.18 7.10
C GLU A 187 -9.37 10.80 7.38
N LEU A 188 -8.39 10.51 6.54
CA LEU A 188 -7.04 11.03 6.69
C LEU A 188 -6.99 12.54 6.39
N TRP A 189 -7.75 13.03 5.40
CA TRP A 189 -7.95 14.46 5.16
C TRP A 189 -8.56 15.17 6.36
N MET A 190 -9.54 14.55 7.01
CA MET A 190 -10.16 15.08 8.23
C MET A 190 -9.16 15.21 9.38
N GLU A 191 -8.30 14.22 9.60
CA GLU A 191 -7.29 14.25 10.66
C GLU A 191 -6.22 15.31 10.37
N LEU A 192 -5.80 15.45 9.11
CA LEU A 192 -4.87 16.51 8.68
C LEU A 192 -5.50 17.89 8.89
N GLY A 193 -6.75 18.10 8.48
CA GLY A 193 -7.48 19.34 8.67
C GLY A 193 -7.62 19.71 10.15
N ARG A 194 -7.92 18.75 11.03
CA ARG A 194 -7.97 18.97 12.48
C ARG A 194 -6.61 19.35 13.07
N LEU A 195 -5.52 18.80 12.53
CA LEU A 195 -4.18 19.15 12.97
C LEU A 195 -3.87 20.60 12.59
N HIS A 196 -4.10 21.00 11.33
CA HIS A 196 -3.90 22.36 10.86
C HIS A 196 -4.79 23.37 11.64
N GLU A 197 -6.06 23.01 11.93
CA GLU A 197 -6.95 23.84 12.75
C GLU A 197 -6.37 24.07 14.16
N ARG A 198 -5.83 23.02 14.83
CA ARG A 198 -5.17 23.17 16.16
C ARG A 198 -3.89 24.01 16.11
N ARG A 199 -3.18 23.98 14.99
CA ARG A 199 -1.96 24.79 14.77
C ARG A 199 -2.26 26.22 14.34
N ASN A 200 -3.55 26.57 14.23
CA ASN A 200 -4.01 27.87 13.71
C ASN A 200 -3.56 28.15 12.26
N GLU A 201 -3.34 27.10 11.49
CA GLU A 201 -3.03 27.14 10.07
C GLU A 201 -4.34 27.07 9.26
N ILE A 202 -5.11 28.19 9.33
CA ILE A 202 -6.51 28.24 8.90
C ILE A 202 -6.70 27.91 7.43
N ASP A 203 -5.82 28.40 6.55
CA ASP A 203 -5.91 28.17 5.11
C ASP A 203 -5.70 26.69 4.78
N GLN A 204 -4.75 26.03 5.43
CA GLN A 204 -4.47 24.60 5.23
C GLN A 204 -5.62 23.74 5.77
N ALA A 205 -6.14 24.08 6.94
CA ALA A 205 -7.31 23.41 7.51
C ALA A 205 -8.52 23.52 6.56
N TRP A 206 -8.76 24.72 6.01
CA TRP A 206 -9.85 24.94 5.06
C TRP A 206 -9.70 24.09 3.80
N LEU A 207 -8.50 24.02 3.21
CA LEU A 207 -8.22 23.22 2.01
C LEU A 207 -8.52 21.74 2.25
N CYS A 208 -8.11 21.19 3.41
CA CYS A 208 -8.40 19.82 3.78
C CYS A 208 -9.91 19.58 3.92
N TYR A 209 -10.64 20.44 4.65
CA TYR A 209 -12.07 20.27 4.87
C TYR A 209 -12.90 20.50 3.59
N ASP A 210 -12.46 21.42 2.72
CA ASP A 210 -13.07 21.64 1.43
C ASP A 210 -12.95 20.39 0.53
N HIS A 211 -11.78 19.77 0.49
CA HIS A 211 -11.58 18.52 -0.25
C HIS A 211 -12.46 17.38 0.30
N VAL A 212 -12.58 17.25 1.62
CA VAL A 212 -13.50 16.26 2.23
C VAL A 212 -14.93 16.50 1.78
N GLN A 213 -15.41 17.74 1.84
CA GLN A 213 -16.80 18.07 1.45
C GLN A 213 -17.04 17.86 -0.05
N GLN A 214 -16.02 18.00 -0.90
CA GLN A 214 -16.15 17.65 -2.33
C GLN A 214 -16.28 16.13 -2.55
N ILE A 215 -15.51 15.31 -1.82
CA ILE A 215 -15.59 13.85 -1.90
C ILE A 215 -16.91 13.35 -1.28
N ARG A 216 -17.35 13.99 -0.20
CA ARG A 216 -18.54 13.62 0.57
C ARG A 216 -19.50 14.81 0.74
N PRO A 217 -20.26 15.17 -0.28
CA PRO A 217 -21.14 16.36 -0.25
C PRO A 217 -22.21 16.33 0.85
N THR A 218 -22.55 15.15 1.36
CA THR A 218 -23.51 14.97 2.46
C THR A 218 -22.96 15.34 3.83
N GLU A 219 -21.63 15.49 3.96
CA GLU A 219 -20.95 15.86 5.19
C GLU A 219 -20.48 17.32 5.10
N PRO A 220 -21.17 18.30 5.75
CA PRO A 220 -20.85 19.73 5.62
C PRO A 220 -19.63 20.15 6.48
N VAL A 221 -18.52 19.46 6.29
CA VAL A 221 -17.33 19.59 7.17
C VAL A 221 -16.70 20.96 7.08
N ARG A 222 -16.52 21.49 5.86
CA ARG A 222 -15.99 22.84 5.60
C ARG A 222 -16.93 23.90 6.17
N ASP A 223 -18.22 23.74 5.98
CA ASP A 223 -19.22 24.72 6.42
C ASP A 223 -19.27 24.78 7.95
N LEU A 224 -19.19 23.63 8.61
CA LEU A 224 -19.08 23.56 10.08
C LEU A 224 -17.76 24.16 10.59
N PHE A 225 -16.66 24.01 9.86
CA PHE A 225 -15.41 24.68 10.19
C PHE A 225 -15.54 26.19 10.09
N LEU A 226 -16.14 26.71 9.03
CA LEU A 226 -16.39 28.13 8.86
C LEU A 226 -17.28 28.72 9.97
N GLU A 227 -18.31 27.98 10.41
CA GLU A 227 -19.12 28.39 11.56
C GLU A 227 -18.33 28.46 12.87
N ARG A 228 -17.42 27.49 13.11
CA ARG A 228 -16.54 27.54 14.29
C ARG A 228 -15.59 28.73 14.24
N LEU A 229 -14.98 28.97 13.06
CA LEU A 229 -14.07 30.08 12.84
C LEU A 229 -14.80 31.42 13.08
N LYS A 230 -16.00 31.60 12.52
CA LYS A 230 -16.82 32.79 12.72
C LYS A 230 -17.11 33.04 14.21
N ARG A 231 -17.53 32.02 14.95
CA ARG A 231 -17.79 32.14 16.40
C ARG A 231 -16.53 32.51 17.21
N ALA A 232 -15.36 32.02 16.80
CA ALA A 232 -14.11 32.35 17.46
C ALA A 232 -13.68 33.81 17.20
N MET A 233 -14.09 34.41 16.08
CA MET A 233 -13.75 35.77 15.67
C MET A 233 -14.75 36.83 16.16
N ASP A 234 -15.96 36.46 16.60
CA ASP A 234 -17.02 37.37 17.04
C ASP A 234 -16.66 38.15 18.33
N GLY A 235 -15.48 37.96 18.93
CA GLY A 235 -15.02 38.65 20.15
C GLY A 235 -13.96 39.73 19.96
N ASP A 236 -13.25 39.74 18.84
CA ASP A 236 -12.24 40.74 18.50
C ASP A 236 -12.56 41.36 17.14
N GLU A 237 -12.07 42.60 16.85
CA GLU A 237 -12.33 43.27 15.55
C GLU A 237 -11.99 42.31 14.40
N PRO A 238 -12.98 41.94 13.57
CA PRO A 238 -12.78 40.88 12.58
C PRO A 238 -11.81 41.37 11.50
N VAL A 239 -10.62 40.82 11.48
CA VAL A 239 -9.86 40.74 10.23
C VAL A 239 -10.66 39.82 9.32
N PRO A 240 -11.24 40.31 8.21
CA PRO A 240 -12.06 39.49 7.37
C PRO A 240 -11.17 38.42 6.74
N TRP A 241 -11.24 37.18 7.29
CA TRP A 241 -10.61 36.06 6.65
C TRP A 241 -11.32 35.78 5.33
N SER A 242 -10.60 35.94 4.23
CA SER A 242 -11.05 35.50 2.91
C SER A 242 -10.48 34.12 2.63
N GLY A 243 -11.36 33.15 2.38
CA GLY A 243 -10.93 31.80 2.03
C GLY A 243 -9.94 31.75 0.88
N PRO A 244 -9.13 30.67 0.78
CA PRO A 244 -8.17 30.50 -0.30
C PRO A 244 -8.79 30.69 -1.68
N SER A 245 -8.05 31.29 -2.60
CA SER A 245 -8.50 31.53 -3.97
C SER A 245 -8.71 30.18 -4.71
N LEU A 246 -9.46 30.21 -5.81
CA LEU A 246 -9.62 29.03 -6.67
C LEU A 246 -8.27 28.54 -7.20
N GLN A 247 -7.34 29.47 -7.50
CA GLN A 247 -5.99 29.12 -7.91
C GLN A 247 -5.22 28.38 -6.81
N THR A 248 -5.27 28.87 -5.57
CA THR A 248 -4.63 28.23 -4.41
C THR A 248 -5.16 26.82 -4.19
N ARG A 249 -6.45 26.59 -4.44
CA ARG A 249 -7.07 25.25 -4.40
C ARG A 249 -6.52 24.34 -5.48
N SER A 250 -6.48 24.79 -6.72
CA SER A 250 -5.92 24.04 -7.85
C SER A 250 -4.47 23.69 -7.58
N ASP A 251 -3.66 24.68 -7.21
CA ASP A 251 -2.23 24.49 -6.92
C ASP A 251 -1.98 23.52 -5.74
N PHE A 252 -2.88 23.48 -4.76
CA PHE A 252 -2.82 22.52 -3.66
C PHE A 252 -3.06 21.09 -4.14
N LEU A 253 -4.10 20.86 -4.96
CA LEU A 253 -4.42 19.56 -5.51
C LEU A 253 -3.34 19.08 -6.49
N ASP A 254 -2.83 19.97 -7.34
CA ASP A 254 -1.75 19.68 -8.28
C ASP A 254 -0.45 19.27 -7.55
N ARG A 255 -0.10 19.98 -6.45
CA ARG A 255 1.04 19.59 -5.61
C ARG A 255 0.86 18.21 -4.98
N MET A 256 -0.34 17.90 -4.50
CA MET A 256 -0.63 16.59 -3.95
C MET A 256 -0.51 15.48 -5.01
N GLN A 257 -0.99 15.73 -6.22
CA GLN A 257 -0.88 14.80 -7.33
C GLN A 257 0.58 14.58 -7.78
N ASN A 258 1.37 15.65 -7.83
CA ASN A 258 2.79 15.58 -8.18
C ASN A 258 3.63 14.78 -7.16
N LEU A 259 3.22 14.75 -5.88
CA LEU A 259 3.88 13.90 -4.88
C LEU A 259 3.75 12.42 -5.21
N SER A 260 2.61 11.98 -5.77
CA SER A 260 2.42 10.57 -6.16
C SER A 260 3.22 10.19 -7.41
N GLN A 261 3.42 11.15 -8.34
CA GLN A 261 4.19 10.92 -9.57
C GLN A 261 5.69 10.87 -9.31
N ASN A 262 6.19 11.65 -8.35
CA ASN A 262 7.61 11.63 -7.96
C ASN A 262 8.03 10.34 -7.26
N VAL A 263 7.11 9.58 -6.70
CA VAL A 263 7.40 8.26 -6.10
C VAL A 263 7.67 7.21 -7.17
N SER A 264 6.98 7.29 -8.30
CA SER A 264 7.27 6.46 -9.48
C SER A 264 8.60 6.80 -10.14
N ASN A 265 9.21 7.95 -9.80
CA ASN A 265 10.46 8.48 -10.33
C ASN A 265 11.59 8.55 -9.30
N VAL A 266 11.52 7.86 -8.15
CA VAL A 266 12.75 7.58 -7.39
C VAL A 266 13.56 6.66 -8.29
N PRO A 267 14.75 7.06 -8.78
CA PRO A 267 15.59 6.14 -9.51
C PRO A 267 15.97 5.03 -8.51
N ILE A 268 15.31 3.91 -8.62
CA ILE A 268 15.98 2.65 -8.36
C ILE A 268 17.20 2.77 -9.27
N ASP A 269 18.37 2.47 -8.76
CA ASP A 269 19.61 2.52 -9.52
C ASP A 269 19.47 1.54 -10.71
N GLU A 270 18.63 1.95 -11.69
CA GLU A 270 18.31 1.24 -12.93
C GLU A 270 19.52 1.19 -13.86
N SER A 271 20.58 1.97 -13.51
CA SER A 271 21.77 2.01 -14.34
C SER A 271 22.51 0.68 -14.39
N THR A 272 22.36 -0.19 -13.40
CA THR A 272 23.03 -1.51 -13.40
C THR A 272 22.12 -2.63 -13.97
N GLU A 273 20.80 -2.60 -13.69
CA GLU A 273 19.90 -3.66 -14.20
C GLU A 273 19.49 -3.42 -15.67
N THR A 274 19.33 -2.17 -16.08
CA THR A 274 18.99 -1.85 -17.48
C THR A 274 20.17 -2.14 -18.41
N GLU A 275 21.40 -1.85 -17.98
CA GLU A 275 22.60 -2.18 -18.77
C GLU A 275 22.84 -3.70 -18.82
N GLU A 276 22.56 -4.47 -17.78
CA GLU A 276 22.66 -5.94 -17.80
C GLU A 276 21.59 -6.58 -18.67
N VAL A 277 20.33 -6.12 -18.64
CA VAL A 277 19.25 -6.65 -19.47
C VAL A 277 19.48 -6.30 -20.94
N VAL A 278 19.84 -5.05 -21.24
CA VAL A 278 20.18 -4.61 -22.61
C VAL A 278 21.38 -5.38 -23.15
N ASN A 279 22.44 -5.58 -22.36
CA ASN A 279 23.58 -6.40 -22.75
C ASN A 279 23.19 -7.86 -23.02
N THR A 280 22.28 -8.43 -22.23
CA THR A 280 21.82 -9.81 -22.41
C THR A 280 21.00 -9.98 -23.71
N GLU A 281 20.11 -9.06 -24.01
CA GLU A 281 19.29 -9.10 -25.24
C GLU A 281 20.10 -8.76 -26.50
N LEU A 282 21.08 -7.85 -26.40
CA LEU A 282 22.05 -7.57 -27.48
C LEU A 282 22.87 -8.82 -27.80
N THR A 283 23.44 -9.47 -26.79
CA THR A 283 24.22 -10.71 -26.96
C THR A 283 23.36 -11.82 -27.59
N ARG A 284 22.07 -11.88 -27.23
CA ARG A 284 21.14 -12.86 -27.82
C ARG A 284 20.85 -12.58 -29.28
N LEU A 285 20.64 -11.31 -29.65
CA LEU A 285 20.47 -10.90 -31.06
C LEU A 285 21.73 -11.17 -31.90
N GLU A 286 22.94 -10.90 -31.34
CA GLU A 286 24.21 -11.23 -31.97
C GLU A 286 24.33 -12.73 -32.26
N ASN A 287 24.08 -13.55 -31.25
CA ASN A 287 24.13 -15.02 -31.36
C ASN A 287 23.16 -15.56 -32.43
N LEU A 288 21.94 -15.02 -32.49
CA LEU A 288 20.94 -15.42 -33.50
C LEU A 288 21.39 -15.06 -34.92
N LEU A 289 21.97 -13.88 -35.12
CA LEU A 289 22.49 -13.47 -36.44
C LEU A 289 23.74 -14.26 -36.82
N GLU A 290 24.64 -14.57 -35.90
CA GLU A 290 25.81 -15.43 -36.15
C GLU A 290 25.43 -16.88 -36.43
N ALA A 291 24.35 -17.38 -35.80
CA ALA A 291 23.79 -18.69 -36.13
C ALA A 291 23.07 -18.75 -37.50
N GLY A 292 22.86 -17.61 -38.16
CA GLY A 292 22.12 -17.54 -39.41
C GLY A 292 20.60 -17.58 -39.23
N GLU A 293 20.11 -17.43 -38.02
CA GLU A 293 18.68 -17.44 -37.67
C GLU A 293 18.05 -16.03 -37.79
N ALA A 294 18.21 -15.42 -38.99
CA ALA A 294 17.81 -14.04 -39.27
C ALA A 294 16.31 -13.77 -39.01
N ALA A 295 15.45 -14.76 -39.25
CA ALA A 295 14.02 -14.63 -38.98
C ALA A 295 13.72 -14.49 -37.48
N GLU A 296 14.35 -15.28 -36.62
CA GLU A 296 14.17 -15.22 -35.15
C GLU A 296 14.75 -13.92 -34.60
N ALA A 297 15.94 -13.50 -35.10
CA ALA A 297 16.53 -12.22 -34.74
C ALA A 297 15.62 -11.03 -35.10
N PHE A 298 14.99 -11.08 -36.29
CA PHE A 298 14.03 -10.06 -36.72
C PHE A 298 12.80 -9.98 -35.80
N PHE A 299 12.20 -11.12 -35.45
CA PHE A 299 11.04 -11.14 -34.56
C PHE A 299 11.40 -10.67 -33.13
N LEU A 300 12.56 -11.04 -32.59
CA LEU A 300 13.04 -10.58 -31.31
C LEU A 300 13.28 -9.07 -31.31
N ALA A 301 14.03 -8.54 -32.29
CA ALA A 301 14.29 -7.11 -32.43
C ALA A 301 12.98 -6.30 -32.59
N ARG A 302 12.03 -6.81 -33.38
CA ARG A 302 10.70 -6.19 -33.50
C ARG A 302 9.92 -6.16 -32.21
N SER A 303 9.97 -7.22 -31.43
CA SER A 303 9.32 -7.27 -30.11
C SER A 303 9.91 -6.23 -29.16
N LEU A 304 11.23 -6.11 -29.10
CA LEU A 304 11.94 -5.12 -28.29
C LEU A 304 11.63 -3.69 -28.74
N PHE A 305 11.60 -3.43 -30.04
CA PHE A 305 11.23 -2.12 -30.59
C PHE A 305 9.78 -1.74 -30.24
N THR A 306 8.83 -2.68 -30.31
CA THR A 306 7.42 -2.43 -29.92
C THR A 306 7.22 -2.25 -28.42
N SER A 307 8.14 -2.72 -27.58
CA SER A 307 8.15 -2.47 -26.12
C SER A 307 8.85 -1.16 -25.73
N GLY A 308 9.33 -0.37 -26.71
CA GLY A 308 9.89 0.96 -26.48
C GLY A 308 11.41 1.04 -26.48
N GLU A 309 12.09 -0.03 -26.91
CA GLU A 309 13.55 -0.09 -27.01
C GLU A 309 14.02 0.42 -28.37
N ASP A 310 14.26 1.71 -28.52
CA ASP A 310 14.62 2.37 -29.80
C ASP A 310 15.90 1.80 -30.44
N TRP A 311 16.86 1.32 -29.62
CA TRP A 311 18.10 0.70 -30.11
C TRP A 311 17.85 -0.60 -30.91
N ALA A 312 16.72 -1.28 -30.69
CA ALA A 312 16.38 -2.52 -31.41
C ALA A 312 16.03 -2.30 -32.88
N GLN A 313 15.76 -1.07 -33.32
CA GLN A 313 15.46 -0.75 -34.72
C GLN A 313 16.62 -1.11 -35.65
N GLU A 314 17.84 -0.78 -35.27
CA GLU A 314 19.04 -1.09 -36.07
C GLU A 314 19.21 -2.60 -36.27
N TRP A 315 18.95 -3.38 -35.23
CA TRP A 315 19.00 -4.85 -35.27
C TRP A 315 17.91 -5.47 -36.12
N MET A 316 16.73 -4.87 -36.10
CA MET A 316 15.60 -5.28 -36.98
C MET A 316 15.93 -5.07 -38.44
N GLU A 317 16.50 -3.90 -38.82
CA GLU A 317 16.93 -3.61 -40.19
C GLU A 317 18.08 -4.55 -40.64
N ARG A 318 19.03 -4.83 -39.74
CA ARG A 318 20.13 -5.75 -40.00
C ARG A 318 19.63 -7.18 -40.22
N ALA A 319 18.75 -7.68 -39.37
CA ALA A 319 18.16 -9.00 -39.52
C ALA A 319 17.31 -9.10 -40.79
N GLN A 320 16.57 -8.05 -41.17
CA GLN A 320 15.80 -7.99 -42.41
C GLN A 320 16.67 -8.05 -43.67
N SER A 321 17.88 -7.48 -43.60
CA SER A 321 18.81 -7.52 -44.74
C SER A 321 19.44 -8.91 -44.96
N MET A 322 19.32 -9.82 -43.99
CA MET A 322 19.84 -11.18 -44.06
C MET A 322 18.77 -12.25 -44.32
N LEU A 323 17.49 -11.84 -44.43
CA LEU A 323 16.34 -12.66 -44.82
C LEU A 323 16.21 -12.69 -46.35
#